data_3b2cb445200ad890cbd2dcd30657050a
#
_entry.id   3b2cb445200ad890cbd2dcd30657050a
#
_cell.length_a   1.000
_cell.length_b   1.000
_cell.length_c   1.000
_cell.angle_alpha   90.00
_cell.angle_beta   90.00
_cell.angle_gamma   90.00
#
_symmetry.space_group_name_H-M   'P 1'
#
loop_
_entity.id
_entity.type
_entity.pdbx_description
1 polymer ?
#
loop_
_entity_poly.entity_id
_entity_poly.type
_entity_poly.pdbx_seq_one_letter_code
_entity_poly.pdbx_strand_id
1 'polypeptide(L)'
;SIESLQDSHTYHSRDKESGIHLQRDITVRPDTGKKKMDDPYFSIGKKTDTTDSTYISVTKQAGIYAGKEGYDIQVKNNTRLKGAVIDSQAEKEKNRITTGTLTWENIDIKAEYKTKASGITVSTNAVSKLNPLGLGYVPTIPVKGKAGSITYAAIADSIITTTKEKTDKEIRHDTENALNKLSEIFDKKKIEEKQEYVNILSQVGYRLIGDIAGHKENELNKKAEKARKENNSILAEKYEKEAKKWSESGTNRIAMHGIMGTLVSKEAGAGMTKGLTGAGLNALLQKELG
;
A
#
# COMPACT_ATOMS: atom_id res chain seq x y z
N SER A 1 -21.26 0.60 35.22
CA SER A 1 -20.68 0.47 33.88
C SER A 1 -19.19 0.80 33.90
N ILE A 2 -18.38 0.02 33.19
CA ILE A 2 -16.97 0.27 32.94
C ILE A 2 -16.77 0.30 31.44
N GLU A 3 -16.19 1.37 30.91
CA GLU A 3 -16.01 1.58 29.48
C GLU A 3 -14.58 2.12 29.22
N SER A 4 -13.89 1.49 28.28
CA SER A 4 -12.61 2.00 27.78
C SER A 4 -12.83 3.13 26.80
N LEU A 5 -12.07 4.19 26.97
CA LEU A 5 -12.06 5.32 26.06
C LEU A 5 -11.20 5.03 24.85
N GLN A 6 -11.64 5.48 23.69
CA GLN A 6 -10.86 5.42 22.47
C GLN A 6 -10.11 6.72 22.25
N ASP A 7 -8.80 6.60 22.01
CA ASP A 7 -7.99 7.69 21.47
C ASP A 7 -8.23 7.74 19.96
N SER A 8 -8.45 8.93 19.44
CA SER A 8 -8.68 9.12 18.01
C SER A 8 -7.81 10.25 17.46
N HIS A 9 -7.12 9.97 16.37
CA HIS A 9 -6.38 10.95 15.58
C HIS A 9 -6.83 10.91 14.14
N THR A 10 -7.13 12.08 13.59
CA THR A 10 -7.46 12.24 12.18
C THR A 10 -6.49 13.24 11.56
N TYR A 11 -6.03 12.93 10.36
CA TYR A 11 -5.17 13.82 9.59
C TYR A 11 -5.72 13.97 8.18
N HIS A 12 -5.78 15.19 7.70
CA HIS A 12 -6.12 15.51 6.32
C HIS A 12 -5.17 16.56 5.79
N SER A 13 -4.55 16.28 4.64
CA SER A 13 -3.77 17.29 3.92
C SER A 13 -4.15 17.30 2.44
N ARG A 14 -3.97 18.47 1.84
CA ARG A 14 -4.10 18.68 0.40
C ARG A 14 -2.97 19.57 -0.07
N ASP A 15 -1.95 18.95 -0.65
CA ASP A 15 -0.78 19.63 -1.18
C ASP A 15 -0.96 19.85 -2.69
N LYS A 16 -0.64 21.06 -3.17
CA LYS A 16 -0.69 21.41 -4.59
C LYS A 16 0.68 21.88 -5.02
N GLU A 17 1.20 21.23 -6.02
CA GLU A 17 2.47 21.56 -6.63
C GLU A 17 2.25 21.94 -8.09
N SER A 18 2.92 22.98 -8.57
CA SER A 18 2.98 23.34 -9.97
C SER A 18 4.41 23.73 -10.31
N GLY A 19 4.89 23.27 -11.44
CA GLY A 19 6.27 23.52 -11.83
C GLY A 19 6.45 23.55 -13.35
N ILE A 20 7.55 24.21 -13.74
CA ILE A 20 8.07 24.21 -15.11
C ILE A 20 9.42 23.52 -15.05
N HIS A 21 9.62 22.51 -15.87
CA HIS A 21 10.89 21.81 -16.00
C HIS A 21 11.45 22.02 -17.40
N LEU A 22 12.70 22.48 -17.44
CA LEU A 22 13.48 22.67 -18.66
C LEU A 22 14.73 21.80 -18.54
N GLN A 23 14.91 20.90 -19.49
CA GLN A 23 16.10 20.05 -19.55
C GLN A 23 16.62 19.96 -20.98
N ARG A 24 17.92 19.91 -21.11
CA ARG A 24 18.59 19.63 -22.37
C ARG A 24 19.70 18.65 -22.14
N ASP A 25 19.62 17.51 -22.78
CA ASP A 25 20.64 16.48 -22.68
C ASP A 25 21.73 16.68 -23.75
N ILE A 26 22.96 16.34 -23.39
CA ILE A 26 24.10 16.35 -24.30
C ILE A 26 24.61 14.91 -24.38
N THR A 27 24.40 14.28 -25.52
CA THR A 27 24.91 12.93 -25.78
C THR A 27 26.31 13.03 -26.39
N VAL A 28 27.28 12.36 -25.79
CA VAL A 28 28.63 12.24 -26.32
C VAL A 28 28.76 10.89 -27.01
N ARG A 29 29.07 10.88 -28.30
CA ARG A 29 29.34 9.63 -29.03
C ARG A 29 30.68 9.04 -28.59
N PRO A 30 30.73 7.80 -28.08
CA PRO A 30 31.93 7.20 -27.55
C PRO A 30 33.04 6.99 -28.63
N ASP A 31 32.63 6.78 -29.89
CA ASP A 31 33.46 6.48 -31.04
C ASP A 31 34.16 7.71 -31.63
N THR A 32 33.54 8.86 -31.55
CA THR A 32 34.03 10.10 -32.20
C THR A 32 34.26 11.26 -31.24
N GLY A 33 33.85 11.13 -29.97
CA GLY A 33 33.90 12.22 -29.00
C GLY A 33 32.98 13.41 -29.37
N LYS A 34 32.23 13.31 -30.48
CA LYS A 34 31.31 14.37 -30.90
C LYS A 34 30.12 14.50 -29.96
N LYS A 35 29.92 15.72 -29.49
CA LYS A 35 28.74 16.08 -28.70
C LYS A 35 27.57 16.33 -29.64
N LYS A 36 26.45 15.61 -29.39
CA LYS A 36 25.17 15.90 -29.99
C LYS A 36 24.28 16.53 -28.91
N MET A 37 23.78 17.71 -29.19
CA MET A 37 22.78 18.35 -28.33
C MET A 37 21.42 17.82 -28.76
N ASP A 38 20.70 17.19 -27.83
CA ASP A 38 19.34 16.72 -28.06
C ASP A 38 18.35 17.89 -28.00
N ASP A 39 17.16 17.72 -28.57
CA ASP A 39 16.14 18.77 -28.54
C ASP A 39 15.78 19.09 -27.09
N PRO A 40 15.54 20.36 -26.76
CA PRO A 40 15.22 20.76 -25.41
C PRO A 40 13.91 20.12 -24.95
N TYR A 41 13.97 19.49 -23.80
CA TYR A 41 12.79 19.00 -23.11
C TYR A 41 12.17 20.11 -22.29
N PHE A 42 10.91 20.38 -22.53
CA PHE A 42 10.10 21.31 -21.75
C PHE A 42 8.91 20.56 -21.18
N SER A 43 8.66 20.72 -19.89
CA SER A 43 7.41 20.26 -19.30
C SER A 43 6.84 21.28 -18.32
N ILE A 44 5.52 21.40 -18.33
CA ILE A 44 4.75 22.14 -17.35
C ILE A 44 3.78 21.18 -16.71
N GLY A 45 3.75 21.17 -15.40
CA GLY A 45 2.92 20.22 -14.65
C GLY A 45 2.22 20.86 -13.47
N LYS A 46 1.07 20.28 -13.13
CA LYS A 46 0.35 20.56 -11.90
C LYS A 46 0.00 19.23 -11.24
N LYS A 47 0.36 19.12 -9.96
CA LYS A 47 0.10 17.94 -9.14
C LYS A 47 -0.73 18.35 -7.93
N THR A 48 -1.64 17.51 -7.52
CA THR A 48 -2.39 17.67 -6.28
C THR A 48 -2.33 16.34 -5.53
N ASP A 49 -1.81 16.39 -4.34
CA ASP A 49 -1.73 15.25 -3.42
C ASP A 49 -2.70 15.47 -2.26
N THR A 50 -3.46 14.45 -1.93
CA THR A 50 -4.31 14.45 -0.73
C THR A 50 -3.95 13.25 0.12
N THR A 51 -3.85 13.48 1.43
CA THR A 51 -3.57 12.42 2.40
C THR A 51 -4.63 12.46 3.49
N ASP A 52 -5.31 11.34 3.66
CA ASP A 52 -6.28 11.11 4.72
C ASP A 52 -5.75 10.02 5.65
N SER A 53 -5.83 10.24 6.95
CA SER A 53 -5.52 9.22 7.96
C SER A 53 -6.53 9.24 9.07
N THR A 54 -6.87 8.06 9.56
CA THR A 54 -7.72 7.86 10.74
C THR A 54 -7.07 6.80 11.64
N TYR A 55 -6.93 7.13 12.89
CA TYR A 55 -6.49 6.22 13.95
C TYR A 55 -7.51 6.27 15.08
N ILE A 56 -8.03 5.12 15.47
CA ILE A 56 -8.95 4.93 16.58
C ILE A 56 -8.50 3.68 17.31
N SER A 57 -8.06 3.82 18.56
CA SER A 57 -7.55 2.70 19.35
C SER A 57 -7.83 2.91 20.82
N VAL A 58 -7.84 1.82 21.59
CA VAL A 58 -7.80 1.87 23.04
C VAL A 58 -6.34 1.73 23.45
N THR A 59 -5.73 2.78 24.00
CA THR A 59 -4.34 2.74 24.45
C THR A 59 -4.19 2.28 25.90
N LYS A 60 -5.22 2.51 26.71
CA LYS A 60 -5.31 2.07 28.09
C LYS A 60 -6.70 1.52 28.37
N GLN A 61 -6.76 0.25 28.71
CA GLN A 61 -8.03 -0.43 29.00
C GLN A 61 -8.54 -0.04 30.39
N ALA A 62 -9.80 0.34 30.44
CA ALA A 62 -10.49 0.58 31.71
C ALA A 62 -10.81 -0.77 32.38
N GLY A 63 -10.70 -0.81 33.71
CA GLY A 63 -11.00 -2.06 34.41
C GLY A 63 -10.87 -1.96 35.93
N ILE A 64 -11.23 -3.07 36.55
CA ILE A 64 -10.93 -3.38 37.94
C ILE A 64 -9.81 -4.41 37.92
N TYR A 65 -8.75 -4.15 38.65
CA TYR A 65 -7.57 -5.02 38.71
C TYR A 65 -7.35 -5.43 40.14
N ALA A 66 -7.61 -6.71 40.45
CA ALA A 66 -7.43 -7.30 41.76
C ALA A 66 -6.12 -8.09 41.86
N GLY A 67 -5.53 -8.11 43.02
CA GLY A 67 -4.35 -8.91 43.32
C GLY A 67 -4.73 -10.37 43.68
N LYS A 68 -3.83 -11.05 44.40
CA LYS A 68 -3.94 -12.47 44.80
C LYS A 68 -5.09 -12.77 45.76
N GLU A 69 -5.67 -11.76 46.35
CA GLU A 69 -6.84 -11.94 47.26
C GLU A 69 -8.17 -11.96 46.52
N GLY A 70 -8.17 -11.65 45.19
CA GLY A 70 -9.36 -11.67 44.39
C GLY A 70 -10.30 -10.48 44.66
N TYR A 71 -11.58 -10.66 44.31
CA TYR A 71 -12.61 -9.64 44.49
C TYR A 71 -13.97 -10.25 44.82
N ASP A 72 -14.79 -9.45 45.54
CA ASP A 72 -16.22 -9.68 45.70
C ASP A 72 -16.99 -8.43 45.25
N ILE A 73 -17.61 -8.51 44.07
CA ILE A 73 -18.32 -7.39 43.44
C ILE A 73 -19.82 -7.62 43.51
N GLN A 74 -20.54 -6.73 44.19
CA GLN A 74 -21.98 -6.80 44.32
C GLN A 74 -22.64 -5.58 43.64
N VAL A 75 -23.45 -5.84 42.63
CA VAL A 75 -24.16 -4.80 41.86
C VAL A 75 -25.65 -5.12 41.82
N LYS A 76 -26.47 -4.25 42.38
CA LYS A 76 -27.92 -4.44 42.46
C LYS A 76 -28.61 -4.56 41.08
N ASN A 77 -28.15 -3.81 40.12
CA ASN A 77 -28.80 -3.72 38.80
C ASN A 77 -27.94 -4.36 37.70
N ASN A 78 -27.32 -3.60 36.87
CA ASN A 78 -26.57 -4.08 35.71
C ASN A 78 -25.07 -3.82 35.81
N THR A 79 -24.29 -4.84 35.55
CA THR A 79 -22.87 -4.72 35.27
C THR A 79 -22.68 -4.69 33.75
N ARG A 80 -22.16 -3.58 33.22
CA ARG A 80 -21.87 -3.44 31.79
C ARG A 80 -20.39 -3.16 31.60
N LEU A 81 -19.77 -3.95 30.71
CA LEU A 81 -18.41 -3.77 30.27
C LEU A 81 -18.40 -3.42 28.79
N LYS A 82 -17.66 -2.38 28.41
CA LYS A 82 -17.41 -2.07 27.01
C LYS A 82 -15.92 -1.91 26.76
N GLY A 83 -15.32 -2.89 26.08
CA GLY A 83 -13.89 -2.99 25.89
C GLY A 83 -13.10 -2.90 27.20
N ALA A 84 -13.67 -3.36 28.30
CA ALA A 84 -13.17 -3.18 29.66
C ALA A 84 -12.97 -4.51 30.35
N VAL A 85 -12.13 -4.55 31.36
CA VAL A 85 -11.80 -5.79 32.08
C VAL A 85 -12.12 -5.75 33.54
N ILE A 86 -12.45 -6.91 34.11
CA ILE A 86 -12.35 -7.18 35.54
C ILE A 86 -11.29 -8.29 35.66
N ASP A 87 -10.11 -7.90 36.08
CA ASP A 87 -8.93 -8.76 36.14
C ASP A 87 -8.57 -9.16 37.55
N SER A 88 -7.92 -10.29 37.71
CA SER A 88 -7.48 -10.81 39.00
C SER A 88 -6.30 -11.75 38.87
N GLN A 89 -5.40 -11.68 39.84
CA GLN A 89 -4.30 -12.63 40.01
C GLN A 89 -4.68 -13.83 40.94
N ALA A 90 -5.92 -13.91 41.39
CA ALA A 90 -6.40 -14.92 42.30
C ALA A 90 -7.03 -16.07 41.59
N GLU A 91 -7.11 -17.22 42.28
CA GLU A 91 -7.87 -18.39 41.85
C GLU A 91 -9.38 -18.06 41.73
N LYS A 92 -10.08 -18.76 40.85
CA LYS A 92 -11.49 -18.56 40.52
C LYS A 92 -12.41 -18.40 41.72
N GLU A 93 -12.18 -19.20 42.78
CA GLU A 93 -13.00 -19.27 43.99
C GLU A 93 -12.97 -17.99 44.82
N LYS A 94 -11.90 -17.22 44.69
CA LYS A 94 -11.73 -15.91 45.32
C LYS A 94 -12.34 -14.73 44.54
N ASN A 95 -12.76 -14.98 43.30
CA ASN A 95 -13.33 -13.97 42.41
C ASN A 95 -14.84 -14.17 42.33
N ARG A 96 -15.61 -13.22 42.85
CA ARG A 96 -17.08 -13.30 42.85
C ARG A 96 -17.72 -12.03 42.30
N ILE A 97 -18.72 -12.24 41.43
CA ILE A 97 -19.57 -11.19 40.90
C ILE A 97 -21.02 -11.59 41.11
N THR A 98 -21.75 -10.77 41.86
CA THR A 98 -23.20 -10.88 41.98
C THR A 98 -23.83 -9.63 41.39
N THR A 99 -24.60 -9.78 40.31
CA THR A 99 -25.20 -8.65 39.60
C THR A 99 -26.62 -8.95 39.15
N GLY A 100 -27.45 -7.93 38.94
CA GLY A 100 -28.78 -8.16 38.40
C GLY A 100 -28.71 -8.72 36.98
N THR A 101 -27.98 -8.06 36.11
CA THR A 101 -27.68 -8.51 34.74
C THR A 101 -26.21 -8.23 34.40
N LEU A 102 -25.63 -9.01 33.50
CA LEU A 102 -24.29 -8.80 32.97
C LEU A 102 -24.36 -8.62 31.46
N THR A 103 -23.86 -7.49 30.98
CA THR A 103 -23.81 -7.17 29.56
C THR A 103 -22.41 -6.71 29.17
N TRP A 104 -22.00 -6.98 27.94
CA TRP A 104 -20.70 -6.53 27.45
C TRP A 104 -20.69 -6.28 25.96
N GLU A 105 -19.78 -5.42 25.54
CA GLU A 105 -19.46 -5.06 24.16
C GLU A 105 -17.95 -5.01 23.99
N ASN A 106 -17.48 -5.47 22.85
CA ASN A 106 -16.11 -5.23 22.43
C ASN A 106 -16.01 -3.87 21.72
N ILE A 107 -14.80 -3.35 21.58
CA ILE A 107 -14.54 -2.10 20.86
C ILE A 107 -13.69 -2.41 19.63
N ASP A 108 -14.23 -2.14 18.45
CA ASP A 108 -13.46 -2.19 17.21
C ASP A 108 -12.48 -1.04 17.16
N ILE A 109 -11.22 -1.36 16.87
CA ILE A 109 -10.13 -0.39 16.72
C ILE A 109 -9.54 -0.47 15.34
N LYS A 110 -9.15 0.68 14.77
CA LYS A 110 -8.64 0.77 13.41
C LYS A 110 -7.55 1.82 13.26
N ALA A 111 -6.65 1.54 12.34
CA ALA A 111 -5.68 2.49 11.84
C ALA A 111 -5.67 2.40 10.32
N GLU A 112 -5.91 3.50 9.63
CA GLU A 112 -5.93 3.52 8.17
C GLU A 112 -5.40 4.84 7.64
N TYR A 113 -4.73 4.79 6.50
CA TYR A 113 -4.36 5.97 5.74
C TYR A 113 -4.48 5.71 4.24
N LYS A 114 -4.72 6.79 3.49
CA LYS A 114 -4.79 6.77 2.04
C LYS A 114 -4.27 8.08 1.50
N THR A 115 -3.32 7.99 0.58
CA THR A 115 -2.90 9.10 -0.24
C THR A 115 -3.51 8.98 -1.63
N LYS A 116 -3.93 10.09 -2.18
CA LYS A 116 -4.34 10.21 -3.58
C LYS A 116 -3.50 11.31 -4.18
N ALA A 117 -2.94 11.04 -5.33
CA ALA A 117 -2.26 12.06 -6.10
C ALA A 117 -2.93 12.14 -7.48
N SER A 118 -3.03 13.31 -8.03
CA SER A 118 -3.49 13.56 -9.39
C SER A 118 -2.62 14.63 -10.02
N GLY A 119 -2.20 14.41 -11.25
CA GLY A 119 -1.37 15.38 -11.95
C GLY A 119 -1.56 15.33 -13.45
N ILE A 120 -1.40 16.50 -14.07
CA ILE A 120 -1.35 16.65 -15.53
C ILE A 120 0.00 17.30 -15.84
N THR A 121 0.73 16.70 -16.75
CA THR A 121 1.95 17.26 -17.29
C THR A 121 1.81 17.41 -18.80
N VAL A 122 2.19 18.55 -19.31
CA VAL A 122 2.34 18.79 -20.75
C VAL A 122 3.83 18.84 -21.05
N SER A 123 4.29 18.03 -21.99
CA SER A 123 5.72 17.98 -22.31
C SER A 123 5.97 17.85 -23.81
N THR A 124 7.09 18.40 -24.26
CA THR A 124 7.50 18.33 -25.67
C THR A 124 7.82 16.90 -26.12
N ASN A 125 8.32 16.04 -25.22
CA ASN A 125 8.64 14.66 -25.56
C ASN A 125 7.42 13.74 -25.67
N ALA A 126 6.26 14.18 -25.15
CA ALA A 126 5.02 13.44 -25.28
C ALA A 126 4.25 13.79 -26.56
N VAL A 127 4.74 14.75 -27.34
CA VAL A 127 4.13 15.13 -28.64
C VAL A 127 4.40 14.01 -29.66
N SER A 128 3.33 13.40 -30.14
CA SER A 128 3.36 12.37 -31.18
C SER A 128 2.15 12.50 -32.08
N LYS A 129 2.12 11.76 -33.19
CA LYS A 129 0.92 11.72 -34.07
C LYS A 129 -0.35 11.30 -33.32
N LEU A 130 -0.21 10.49 -32.26
CA LEU A 130 -1.32 10.02 -31.43
C LEU A 130 -1.61 10.96 -30.24
N ASN A 131 -0.68 11.84 -29.90
CA ASN A 131 -0.80 12.81 -28.81
C ASN A 131 -0.26 14.18 -29.24
N PRO A 132 -0.95 14.88 -30.14
CA PRO A 132 -0.45 16.14 -30.71
C PRO A 132 -0.36 17.28 -29.69
N LEU A 133 -1.04 17.16 -28.55
CA LEU A 133 -1.01 18.17 -27.49
C LEU A 133 0.09 17.92 -26.44
N GLY A 134 0.85 16.81 -26.55
CA GLY A 134 1.88 16.47 -25.59
C GLY A 134 1.36 16.26 -24.16
N LEU A 135 0.08 15.91 -24.02
CA LEU A 135 -0.54 15.67 -22.72
C LEU A 135 0.00 14.36 -22.13
N GLY A 136 0.78 14.47 -21.08
CA GLY A 136 1.20 13.35 -20.25
C GLY A 136 0.33 13.26 -19.01
N TYR A 137 -0.29 12.12 -18.79
CA TYR A 137 -0.84 11.78 -17.51
C TYR A 137 0.28 11.17 -16.65
N VAL A 138 0.63 11.81 -15.56
CA VAL A 138 1.51 11.19 -14.54
C VAL A 138 0.61 10.29 -13.70
N PRO A 139 0.67 8.97 -13.89
CA PRO A 139 -0.11 8.07 -13.06
C PRO A 139 0.41 8.19 -11.64
N THR A 140 -0.40 8.74 -10.77
CA THR A 140 -0.12 8.87 -9.36
C THR A 140 -0.75 7.69 -8.66
N ILE A 141 0.09 6.84 -8.10
CA ILE A 141 -0.36 5.61 -7.45
C ILE A 141 -0.69 5.91 -6.01
N PRO A 142 -1.94 5.68 -5.57
CA PRO A 142 -2.31 5.93 -4.20
C PRO A 142 -1.56 4.97 -3.27
N VAL A 143 -0.87 5.51 -2.28
CA VAL A 143 -0.29 4.74 -1.19
C VAL A 143 -1.33 4.62 -0.08
N LYS A 144 -1.55 3.41 0.42
CA LYS A 144 -2.54 3.14 1.47
C LYS A 144 -2.05 2.10 2.46
N GLY A 145 -2.54 2.18 3.67
CA GLY A 145 -2.36 1.17 4.69
C GLY A 145 -3.62 1.04 5.53
N LYS A 146 -3.88 -0.15 6.03
CA LYS A 146 -5.00 -0.45 6.91
C LYS A 146 -4.59 -1.52 7.91
N ALA A 147 -4.93 -1.29 9.18
CA ALA A 147 -4.87 -2.27 10.25
C ALA A 147 -6.15 -2.18 11.08
N GLY A 148 -6.58 -3.28 11.64
CA GLY A 148 -7.73 -3.35 12.53
C GLY A 148 -7.52 -4.41 13.58
N SER A 149 -8.13 -4.23 14.74
CA SER A 149 -8.14 -5.18 15.85
C SER A 149 -9.37 -4.94 16.71
N ILE A 150 -9.50 -5.70 17.78
CA ILE A 150 -10.63 -5.62 18.72
C ILE A 150 -10.09 -5.54 20.14
N THR A 151 -10.52 -4.52 20.90
CA THR A 151 -10.35 -4.50 22.35
C THR A 151 -11.55 -5.23 22.99
N TYR A 152 -11.27 -6.33 23.62
CA TYR A 152 -12.30 -7.21 24.18
C TYR A 152 -12.75 -6.74 25.56
N ALA A 153 -14.03 -6.94 25.85
CA ALA A 153 -14.50 -7.01 27.21
C ALA A 153 -14.16 -8.39 27.78
N ALA A 154 -13.58 -8.45 28.98
CA ALA A 154 -13.21 -9.71 29.60
C ALA A 154 -13.34 -9.67 31.14
N ILE A 155 -13.55 -10.82 31.72
CA ILE A 155 -13.58 -11.02 33.17
C ILE A 155 -12.69 -12.24 33.49
N ALA A 156 -11.70 -12.09 34.36
CA ALA A 156 -10.90 -13.20 34.85
C ALA A 156 -11.79 -14.32 35.41
N ASP A 157 -11.27 -15.54 35.41
CA ASP A 157 -12.01 -16.67 35.94
C ASP A 157 -12.64 -16.36 37.31
N SER A 158 -13.95 -16.51 37.39
CA SER A 158 -14.75 -16.07 38.55
C SER A 158 -16.07 -16.79 38.66
N ILE A 159 -16.67 -16.74 39.86
CA ILE A 159 -18.02 -17.19 40.11
C ILE A 159 -18.99 -16.03 39.85
N ILE A 160 -19.71 -16.11 38.73
CA ILE A 160 -20.64 -15.07 38.30
C ILE A 160 -22.07 -15.53 38.59
N THR A 161 -22.80 -14.73 39.36
CA THR A 161 -24.22 -14.96 39.67
C THR A 161 -25.06 -13.78 39.17
N THR A 162 -26.00 -14.04 38.27
CA THR A 162 -26.97 -13.06 37.83
C THR A 162 -28.34 -13.29 38.51
N THR A 163 -28.96 -12.25 39.05
CA THR A 163 -30.18 -12.36 39.87
C THR A 163 -31.47 -12.08 39.09
N LYS A 164 -31.38 -11.42 37.93
CA LYS A 164 -32.55 -11.01 37.11
C LYS A 164 -32.66 -11.81 35.83
N GLU A 165 -31.60 -11.89 35.04
CA GLU A 165 -31.55 -12.58 33.75
C GLU A 165 -30.27 -13.36 33.62
N LYS A 166 -30.37 -14.58 33.09
CA LYS A 166 -29.19 -15.34 32.69
C LYS A 166 -28.60 -14.75 31.42
N THR A 167 -27.31 -14.63 31.39
CA THR A 167 -26.60 -14.23 30.20
C THR A 167 -26.42 -15.47 29.32
N ASP A 168 -27.00 -15.44 28.10
CA ASP A 168 -26.90 -16.59 27.17
C ASP A 168 -25.55 -16.67 26.47
N LYS A 169 -24.73 -15.60 26.57
CA LYS A 169 -23.40 -15.54 25.97
C LYS A 169 -22.35 -15.73 27.05
N GLU A 170 -21.27 -16.41 26.69
CA GLU A 170 -20.11 -16.54 27.52
C GLU A 170 -19.17 -15.35 27.30
N ILE A 171 -18.77 -14.68 28.39
CA ILE A 171 -17.79 -13.60 28.35
C ILE A 171 -16.39 -14.20 28.25
N ARG A 172 -15.47 -13.47 27.57
CA ARG A 172 -14.05 -13.85 27.49
C ARG A 172 -13.40 -13.83 28.88
N HIS A 173 -12.61 -14.88 29.19
CA HIS A 173 -11.88 -14.99 30.45
C HIS A 173 -10.39 -14.59 30.32
N ASP A 174 -9.85 -14.54 29.11
CA ASP A 174 -8.49 -14.09 28.84
C ASP A 174 -8.39 -12.57 28.93
N THR A 175 -8.09 -12.07 30.11
CA THR A 175 -7.96 -10.62 30.39
C THR A 175 -6.60 -10.08 29.94
N GLU A 176 -5.55 -10.89 29.94
CA GLU A 176 -4.20 -10.47 29.53
C GLU A 176 -4.14 -10.05 28.04
N ASN A 177 -4.86 -10.77 27.18
CA ASN A 177 -4.92 -10.50 25.74
C ASN A 177 -6.20 -9.76 25.34
N ALA A 178 -6.82 -8.98 26.23
CA ALA A 178 -8.05 -8.27 25.95
C ALA A 178 -7.82 -6.91 25.27
N LEU A 179 -6.72 -6.22 25.56
CA LEU A 179 -6.47 -4.86 25.07
C LEU A 179 -6.25 -4.78 23.55
N ASN A 180 -5.41 -5.65 22.98
CA ASN A 180 -5.07 -5.69 21.54
C ASN A 180 -4.77 -4.32 20.91
N LYS A 181 -4.04 -3.49 21.62
CA LYS A 181 -3.66 -2.13 21.19
C LYS A 181 -3.12 -2.11 19.76
N LEU A 182 -3.61 -1.22 18.92
CA LEU A 182 -3.00 -0.87 17.65
C LEU A 182 -1.96 0.23 17.84
N SER A 183 -0.89 0.14 17.04
CA SER A 183 0.03 1.26 16.85
C SER A 183 -0.48 2.15 15.72
N GLU A 184 -0.14 3.43 15.79
CA GLU A 184 -0.33 4.33 14.65
C GLU A 184 0.49 3.81 13.46
N ILE A 185 -0.18 3.64 12.32
CA ILE A 185 0.47 3.23 11.08
C ILE A 185 0.71 4.42 10.15
N PHE A 186 0.17 5.59 10.50
CA PHE A 186 0.37 6.84 9.79
C PHE A 186 1.65 7.51 10.28
N ASP A 187 2.62 7.61 9.38
CA ASP A 187 3.84 8.39 9.55
C ASP A 187 4.03 9.18 8.25
N LYS A 188 3.82 10.48 8.31
CA LYS A 188 3.86 11.36 7.13
C LYS A 188 5.16 11.17 6.34
N LYS A 189 6.31 11.18 7.02
CA LYS A 189 7.61 11.05 6.40
C LYS A 189 7.78 9.70 5.69
N LYS A 190 7.42 8.60 6.35
CA LYS A 190 7.47 7.26 5.74
C LYS A 190 6.52 7.12 4.57
N ILE A 191 5.39 7.81 4.60
CA ILE A 191 4.43 7.78 3.49
C ILE A 191 4.98 8.57 2.29
N GLU A 192 5.58 9.74 2.52
CA GLU A 192 6.24 10.52 1.48
C GLU A 192 7.40 9.73 0.86
N GLU A 193 8.27 9.14 1.65
CA GLU A 193 9.35 8.25 1.19
C GLU A 193 8.81 7.07 0.38
N LYS A 194 7.72 6.47 0.83
CA LYS A 194 7.06 5.37 0.10
C LYS A 194 6.47 5.83 -1.22
N GLN A 195 5.85 7.01 -1.27
CA GLN A 195 5.34 7.58 -2.51
C GLN A 195 6.47 7.85 -3.50
N GLU A 196 7.55 8.44 -3.03
CA GLU A 196 8.74 8.70 -3.85
C GLU A 196 9.32 7.40 -4.40
N TYR A 197 9.50 6.39 -3.54
CA TYR A 197 9.95 5.05 -3.96
C TYR A 197 9.05 4.44 -5.04
N VAL A 198 7.73 4.46 -4.85
CA VAL A 198 6.77 3.92 -5.81
C VAL A 198 6.81 4.69 -7.14
N ASN A 199 6.98 6.01 -7.09
CA ASN A 199 7.13 6.85 -8.28
C ASN A 199 8.42 6.52 -9.05
N ILE A 200 9.55 6.40 -8.35
CA ILE A 200 10.84 6.04 -8.95
C ILE A 200 10.74 4.63 -9.55
N LEU A 201 10.21 3.66 -8.82
CA LEU A 201 10.01 2.29 -9.30
C LEU A 201 9.17 2.25 -10.57
N SER A 202 8.09 3.04 -10.60
CA SER A 202 7.24 3.17 -11.78
C SER A 202 8.00 3.73 -12.97
N GLN A 203 8.68 4.86 -12.80
CA GLN A 203 9.44 5.53 -13.88
C GLN A 203 10.54 4.65 -14.44
N VAL A 204 11.36 4.08 -13.56
CA VAL A 204 12.48 3.19 -13.95
C VAL A 204 11.94 1.92 -14.62
N GLY A 205 10.90 1.31 -14.05
CA GLY A 205 10.31 0.09 -14.59
C GLY A 205 9.72 0.28 -15.98
N TYR A 206 8.95 1.34 -16.21
CA TYR A 206 8.38 1.60 -17.54
C TYR A 206 9.45 2.00 -18.58
N ARG A 207 10.49 2.75 -18.17
CA ARG A 207 11.62 3.05 -19.03
C ARG A 207 12.33 1.78 -19.47
N LEU A 208 12.61 0.89 -18.53
CA LEU A 208 13.30 -0.37 -18.78
C LEU A 208 12.51 -1.27 -19.74
N ILE A 209 11.17 -1.33 -19.59
CA ILE A 209 10.31 -2.03 -20.55
C ILE A 209 10.44 -1.44 -21.94
N GLY A 210 10.48 -0.11 -22.07
CA GLY A 210 10.72 0.59 -23.32
C GLY A 210 12.05 0.20 -23.98
N ASP A 211 13.11 0.17 -23.19
CA ASP A 211 14.48 -0.15 -23.65
C ASP A 211 14.56 -1.62 -24.10
N ILE A 212 14.03 -2.56 -23.32
CA ILE A 212 14.00 -3.99 -23.66
C ILE A 212 13.17 -4.22 -24.93
N ALA A 213 11.97 -3.65 -25.00
CA ALA A 213 11.10 -3.82 -26.15
C ALA A 213 11.73 -3.24 -27.42
N GLY A 214 12.30 -2.04 -27.35
CA GLY A 214 12.98 -1.40 -28.48
C GLY A 214 14.21 -2.18 -28.93
N HIS A 215 14.99 -2.75 -28.00
CA HIS A 215 16.13 -3.61 -28.32
C HIS A 215 15.68 -4.89 -29.08
N LYS A 216 14.65 -5.58 -28.57
CA LYS A 216 14.11 -6.79 -29.20
C LYS A 216 13.49 -6.50 -30.57
N GLU A 217 12.76 -5.42 -30.71
CA GLU A 217 12.20 -4.99 -32.00
C GLU A 217 13.31 -4.74 -33.03
N ASN A 218 14.35 -3.97 -32.64
CA ASN A 218 15.48 -3.68 -33.53
C ASN A 218 16.27 -4.95 -33.90
N GLU A 219 16.51 -5.88 -32.96
CA GLU A 219 17.17 -7.14 -33.23
C GLU A 219 16.40 -7.99 -34.26
N LEU A 220 15.09 -8.11 -34.10
CA LEU A 220 14.24 -8.85 -35.00
C LEU A 220 14.14 -8.22 -36.38
N ASN A 221 14.06 -6.88 -36.45
CA ASN A 221 14.09 -6.16 -37.74
C ASN A 221 15.41 -6.37 -38.49
N LYS A 222 16.57 -6.36 -37.79
CA LYS A 222 17.87 -6.68 -38.40
C LYS A 222 17.90 -8.12 -38.95
N LYS A 223 17.32 -9.08 -38.23
CA LYS A 223 17.20 -10.47 -38.70
C LYS A 223 16.28 -10.57 -39.94
N ALA A 224 15.22 -9.80 -39.98
CA ALA A 224 14.33 -9.73 -41.14
C ALA A 224 15.05 -9.17 -42.37
N GLU A 225 15.79 -8.07 -42.21
CA GLU A 225 16.60 -7.49 -43.28
C GLU A 225 17.66 -8.48 -43.83
N LYS A 226 18.34 -9.20 -42.93
CA LYS A 226 19.30 -10.25 -43.33
C LYS A 226 18.63 -11.33 -44.12
N ALA A 227 17.51 -11.87 -43.67
CA ALA A 227 16.74 -12.91 -44.38
C ALA A 227 16.29 -12.43 -45.76
N ARG A 228 15.90 -11.17 -45.92
CA ARG A 228 15.56 -10.56 -47.23
C ARG A 228 16.76 -10.51 -48.17
N LYS A 229 17.95 -10.16 -47.66
CA LYS A 229 19.19 -10.18 -48.47
C LYS A 229 19.56 -11.57 -48.92
N GLU A 230 19.18 -12.60 -48.16
CA GLU A 230 19.37 -14.02 -48.48
C GLU A 230 18.22 -14.60 -49.33
N ASN A 231 17.33 -13.75 -49.87
CA ASN A 231 16.16 -14.12 -50.63
C ASN A 231 15.15 -15.06 -49.91
N ASN A 232 15.19 -15.04 -48.58
CA ASN A 232 14.27 -15.84 -47.75
C ASN A 232 13.10 -14.98 -47.24
N SER A 233 12.11 -14.75 -48.09
CA SER A 233 10.96 -13.89 -47.79
C SER A 233 10.09 -14.42 -46.65
N ILE A 234 9.95 -15.77 -46.55
CA ILE A 234 9.14 -16.42 -45.50
C ILE A 234 9.75 -16.15 -44.12
N LEU A 235 11.07 -16.29 -44.01
CA LEU A 235 11.77 -16.06 -42.77
C LEU A 235 11.78 -14.56 -42.40
N ALA A 236 11.91 -13.68 -43.36
CA ALA A 236 11.81 -12.23 -43.16
C ALA A 236 10.44 -11.84 -42.58
N GLU A 237 9.37 -12.32 -43.19
CA GLU A 237 8.00 -12.06 -42.72
C GLU A 237 7.76 -12.59 -41.28
N LYS A 238 8.32 -13.77 -40.96
CA LYS A 238 8.25 -14.29 -39.59
C LYS A 238 8.90 -13.36 -38.59
N TYR A 239 10.11 -12.87 -38.87
CA TYR A 239 10.81 -11.93 -37.96
C TYR A 239 10.08 -10.59 -37.83
N GLU A 240 9.48 -10.08 -38.89
CA GLU A 240 8.68 -8.85 -38.85
C GLU A 240 7.42 -9.00 -37.99
N LYS A 241 6.72 -10.14 -38.11
CA LYS A 241 5.57 -10.45 -37.24
C LYS A 241 5.98 -10.50 -35.78
N GLU A 242 7.13 -11.11 -35.46
CA GLU A 242 7.64 -11.14 -34.11
C GLU A 242 8.08 -9.74 -33.63
N ALA A 243 8.77 -8.96 -34.46
CA ALA A 243 9.15 -7.57 -34.14
C ALA A 243 7.93 -6.71 -33.78
N LYS A 244 6.83 -6.87 -34.54
CA LYS A 244 5.59 -6.13 -34.30
C LYS A 244 4.99 -6.39 -32.90
N LYS A 245 5.26 -7.56 -32.29
CA LYS A 245 4.81 -7.84 -30.92
C LYS A 245 5.54 -7.01 -29.88
N TRP A 246 6.71 -6.46 -30.20
CA TRP A 246 7.55 -5.63 -29.34
C TRP A 246 7.43 -4.13 -29.62
N SER A 247 6.72 -3.73 -30.68
CA SER A 247 6.45 -2.32 -31.00
C SER A 247 5.64 -1.62 -29.89
N GLU A 248 5.42 -0.32 -29.99
CA GLU A 248 4.70 0.49 -28.98
C GLU A 248 3.31 -0.07 -28.60
N SER A 249 2.59 -0.61 -29.57
CA SER A 249 1.28 -1.27 -29.38
C SER A 249 1.34 -2.79 -29.40
N GLY A 250 2.54 -3.35 -29.31
CA GLY A 250 2.77 -4.80 -29.41
C GLY A 250 2.32 -5.54 -28.14
N THR A 251 1.84 -6.77 -28.36
CA THR A 251 1.27 -7.59 -27.28
C THR A 251 2.25 -7.89 -26.15
N ASN A 252 3.54 -8.13 -26.47
CA ASN A 252 4.56 -8.41 -25.46
C ASN A 252 4.85 -7.18 -24.60
N ARG A 253 4.96 -6.00 -25.22
CA ARG A 253 5.17 -4.75 -24.52
C ARG A 253 4.00 -4.39 -23.61
N ILE A 254 2.75 -4.59 -24.11
CA ILE A 254 1.53 -4.39 -23.31
C ILE A 254 1.51 -5.33 -22.10
N ALA A 255 1.85 -6.61 -22.30
CA ALA A 255 1.91 -7.58 -21.20
C ALA A 255 2.92 -7.18 -20.13
N MET A 256 4.13 -6.74 -20.52
CA MET A 256 5.14 -6.25 -19.57
C MET A 256 4.66 -5.00 -18.80
N HIS A 257 3.99 -4.06 -19.47
CA HIS A 257 3.38 -2.91 -18.80
C HIS A 257 2.31 -3.34 -17.79
N GLY A 258 1.49 -4.34 -18.12
CA GLY A 258 0.49 -4.91 -17.20
C GLY A 258 1.12 -5.52 -15.95
N ILE A 259 2.19 -6.30 -16.12
CA ILE A 259 2.95 -6.89 -15.00
C ILE A 259 3.55 -5.78 -14.14
N MET A 260 4.19 -4.78 -14.75
CA MET A 260 4.79 -3.66 -14.02
C MET A 260 3.73 -2.87 -13.25
N GLY A 261 2.58 -2.58 -13.85
CA GLY A 261 1.47 -1.92 -13.19
C GLY A 261 0.97 -2.70 -11.96
N THR A 262 0.91 -4.02 -12.06
CA THR A 262 0.54 -4.89 -10.93
C THR A 262 1.58 -4.83 -9.81
N LEU A 263 2.87 -4.88 -10.13
CA LEU A 263 3.95 -4.78 -9.16
C LEU A 263 3.92 -3.44 -8.43
N VAL A 264 3.83 -2.34 -9.16
CA VAL A 264 3.77 -0.99 -8.62
C VAL A 264 2.54 -0.81 -7.72
N SER A 265 1.37 -1.32 -8.12
CA SER A 265 0.14 -1.27 -7.32
C SER A 265 0.25 -2.08 -6.02
N LYS A 266 0.91 -3.23 -6.08
CA LYS A 266 1.17 -4.07 -4.90
C LYS A 266 2.09 -3.36 -3.91
N GLU A 267 3.17 -2.76 -4.38
CA GLU A 267 4.09 -1.99 -3.53
C GLU A 267 3.42 -0.76 -2.91
N ALA A 268 2.58 -0.07 -3.63
CA ALA A 268 1.80 1.04 -3.10
C ALA A 268 0.87 0.61 -1.95
N GLY A 269 0.32 -0.60 -1.99
CA GLY A 269 -0.61 -1.14 -0.99
C GLY A 269 0.03 -1.97 0.12
N ALA A 270 1.21 -2.55 -0.10
CA ALA A 270 1.94 -3.35 0.89
C ALA A 270 2.85 -2.45 1.76
N GLY A 271 3.07 -2.84 3.00
CA GLY A 271 4.07 -2.18 3.84
C GLY A 271 5.48 -2.28 3.23
N MET A 272 6.33 -1.27 3.46
CA MET A 272 7.72 -1.23 2.95
C MET A 272 8.58 -2.45 3.38
N THR A 273 8.18 -3.16 4.42
CA THR A 273 8.91 -4.32 4.95
C THR A 273 8.78 -5.60 4.12
N LYS A 274 7.88 -5.65 3.14
CA LYS A 274 7.74 -6.76 2.18
C LYS A 274 8.16 -6.33 0.78
N GLY A 275 9.21 -5.52 0.71
CA GLY A 275 9.73 -5.03 -0.55
C GLY A 275 10.07 -6.17 -1.50
N LEU A 276 9.68 -6.01 -2.75
CA LEU A 276 10.40 -6.63 -3.84
C LEU A 276 11.86 -6.18 -3.69
N THR A 277 12.62 -6.94 -2.93
CA THR A 277 14.05 -6.95 -3.14
C THR A 277 14.24 -7.10 -4.65
N GLY A 278 15.20 -6.42 -5.24
CA GLY A 278 15.46 -6.41 -6.69
C GLY A 278 15.45 -7.79 -7.39
N ALA A 279 15.18 -8.87 -6.64
CA ALA A 279 15.02 -10.24 -7.10
C ALA A 279 13.88 -10.43 -8.10
N GLY A 280 12.72 -9.78 -7.92
CA GLY A 280 11.60 -9.91 -8.86
C GLY A 280 11.86 -9.18 -10.18
N LEU A 281 12.46 -7.99 -10.11
CA LEU A 281 12.89 -7.24 -11.28
C LEU A 281 14.09 -7.93 -11.96
N ASN A 282 15.06 -8.40 -11.19
CA ASN A 282 16.21 -9.18 -11.70
C ASN A 282 15.76 -10.51 -12.33
N ALA A 283 14.82 -11.23 -11.76
CA ALA A 283 14.32 -12.47 -12.33
C ALA A 283 13.57 -12.23 -13.67
N LEU A 284 12.85 -11.13 -13.79
CA LEU A 284 12.22 -10.70 -15.05
C LEU A 284 13.28 -10.31 -16.09
N LEU A 285 14.30 -9.57 -15.67
CA LEU A 285 15.41 -9.13 -16.52
C LEU A 285 16.31 -10.29 -16.96
N GLN A 286 16.65 -11.22 -16.06
CA GLN A 286 17.46 -12.39 -16.40
C GLN A 286 16.76 -13.36 -17.34
N LYS A 287 15.43 -13.49 -17.23
CA LYS A 287 14.65 -14.35 -18.12
C LYS A 287 14.53 -13.81 -19.55
N GLU A 288 14.63 -12.50 -19.74
CA GLU A 288 14.48 -11.83 -21.03
C GLU A 288 15.82 -11.45 -21.69
N LEU A 289 16.90 -11.37 -20.92
CA LEU A 289 18.25 -11.01 -21.40
C LEU A 289 19.19 -12.21 -21.52
N GLY A 290 18.87 -13.38 -20.97
CA GLY A 290 19.55 -14.65 -21.14
C GLY A 290 18.93 -15.45 -22.27
#